data_b67dda73bec044361cc699e12b160d8e
#
_entry.id   b67dda73bec044361cc699e12b160d8e
#
_cell.length_a   1.000
_cell.length_b   1.000
_cell.length_c   1.000
_cell.angle_alpha   90.00
_cell.angle_beta   90.00
_cell.angle_gamma   90.00
#
_symmetry.space_group_name_H-M   'P 1'
#
loop_
_entity.id
_entity.type
_entity.pdbx_description
1 polymer ?
#
loop_
_entity_poly.entity_id
_entity_poly.type
_entity_poly.pdbx_seq_one_letter_code
_entity_poly.pdbx_strand_id
1 'polypeptide(L)'
;EFTYTDKEVVDATIEIVNEIFKGLDNNITILFENLWWPGLKMTDPELVRYFIENIEYKNKGIMLDTGHLLNTNLDINNEEEGIDYLVETISNLGDMKDYIKGIHLSKSLSGKYVKEQIEKYKNKDIDYSEVNNEIIYHILNIDEHKPFTDNKINNLIEMINPKFLVYEFITTSLEELSNFIKIQDKVLGL
;
A
#
# COMPACT_ATOMS: atom_id res chain seq x y z
N GLU A 1 -8.58 18.40 -0.58
CA GLU A 1 -9.08 17.76 0.65
C GLU A 1 -10.16 16.76 0.25
N PHE A 2 -10.08 15.51 0.71
CA PHE A 2 -11.09 14.50 0.40
C PHE A 2 -12.41 14.86 1.13
N THR A 3 -13.54 14.59 0.47
CA THR A 3 -14.88 14.87 1.04
C THR A 3 -15.43 13.71 1.87
N TYR A 4 -14.72 12.57 1.89
CA TYR A 4 -15.09 11.34 2.61
C TYR A 4 -13.96 10.86 3.51
N THR A 5 -14.32 10.14 4.56
CA THR A 5 -13.43 9.59 5.58
C THR A 5 -13.02 8.15 5.25
N ASP A 6 -11.96 7.65 5.91
CA ASP A 6 -11.55 6.25 5.82
C ASP A 6 -12.71 5.31 6.18
N LYS A 7 -13.47 5.65 7.24
CA LYS A 7 -14.61 4.84 7.71
C LYS A 7 -15.73 4.74 6.68
N GLU A 8 -16.09 5.85 6.02
CA GLU A 8 -17.14 5.86 4.99
C GLU A 8 -16.75 5.00 3.78
N VAL A 9 -15.47 5.04 3.37
CA VAL A 9 -14.98 4.21 2.27
C VAL A 9 -14.96 2.74 2.68
N VAL A 10 -14.52 2.44 3.90
CA VAL A 10 -14.51 1.07 4.44
C VAL A 10 -15.92 0.50 4.54
N ASP A 11 -16.91 1.28 5.02
CA ASP A 11 -18.31 0.87 5.09
C ASP A 11 -18.89 0.54 3.71
N ALA A 12 -18.65 1.42 2.73
CA ALA A 12 -19.10 1.19 1.36
C ALA A 12 -18.44 -0.06 0.74
N THR A 13 -17.15 -0.28 1.04
CA THR A 13 -16.43 -1.47 0.58
C THR A 13 -17.00 -2.75 1.19
N ILE A 14 -17.28 -2.76 2.49
CA ILE A 14 -17.91 -3.89 3.19
C ILE A 14 -19.27 -4.23 2.55
N GLU A 15 -20.11 -3.21 2.35
CA GLU A 15 -21.44 -3.39 1.75
C GLU A 15 -21.34 -4.03 0.35
N ILE A 16 -20.51 -3.47 -0.53
CA ILE A 16 -20.35 -3.95 -1.90
C ILE A 16 -19.79 -5.37 -1.92
N VAL A 17 -18.75 -5.65 -1.14
CA VAL A 17 -18.11 -6.97 -1.09
C VAL A 17 -19.08 -8.01 -0.57
N ASN A 18 -19.80 -7.73 0.50
CA ASN A 18 -20.78 -8.67 1.06
C ASN A 18 -21.91 -8.95 0.08
N GLU A 19 -22.37 -7.96 -0.70
CA GLU A 19 -23.39 -8.18 -1.73
C GLU A 19 -22.86 -9.00 -2.92
N ILE A 20 -21.66 -8.68 -3.44
CA ILE A 20 -21.07 -9.38 -4.58
C ILE A 20 -20.75 -10.85 -4.26
N PHE A 21 -20.25 -11.12 -3.06
CA PHE A 21 -19.81 -12.46 -2.64
C PHE A 21 -20.87 -13.24 -1.85
N LYS A 22 -22.08 -12.72 -1.76
CA LYS A 22 -23.20 -13.34 -1.05
C LYS A 22 -23.50 -14.75 -1.59
N GLY A 23 -23.43 -15.74 -0.70
CA GLY A 23 -23.72 -17.12 -1.05
C GLY A 23 -22.63 -17.82 -1.88
N LEU A 24 -21.51 -17.19 -2.16
CA LEU A 24 -20.36 -17.85 -2.77
C LEU A 24 -19.65 -18.73 -1.75
N ASP A 25 -19.57 -20.03 -2.06
CA ASP A 25 -18.79 -20.99 -1.30
C ASP A 25 -17.75 -21.65 -2.23
N ASN A 26 -16.55 -21.12 -2.22
CA ASN A 26 -15.44 -21.60 -3.03
C ASN A 26 -14.11 -21.45 -2.26
N ASN A 27 -13.02 -21.97 -2.83
CA ASN A 27 -11.70 -21.97 -2.21
C ASN A 27 -10.81 -20.78 -2.65
N ILE A 28 -11.40 -19.77 -3.32
CA ILE A 28 -10.65 -18.58 -3.75
C ILE A 28 -10.48 -17.68 -2.54
N THR A 29 -9.26 -17.23 -2.28
CA THR A 29 -8.99 -16.22 -1.25
C THR A 29 -8.98 -14.85 -1.88
N ILE A 30 -9.76 -13.93 -1.33
CA ILE A 30 -9.75 -12.53 -1.71
C ILE A 30 -8.76 -11.82 -0.81
N LEU A 31 -7.85 -11.06 -1.43
CA LEU A 31 -6.91 -10.21 -0.72
C LEU A 31 -7.26 -8.74 -1.00
N PHE A 32 -7.48 -7.99 0.07
CA PHE A 32 -7.74 -6.56 -0.01
C PHE A 32 -6.43 -5.81 0.12
N GLU A 33 -6.17 -4.94 -0.83
CA GLU A 33 -4.96 -4.14 -0.84
C GLU A 33 -5.17 -2.80 -0.12
N ASN A 34 -4.17 -2.37 0.65
CA ASN A 34 -4.17 -1.05 1.28
C ASN A 34 -3.79 0.04 0.27
N LEU A 35 -4.30 1.24 0.53
CA LEU A 35 -4.06 2.42 -0.30
C LEU A 35 -3.59 3.59 0.58
N TRP A 36 -3.04 4.66 -0.03
CA TRP A 36 -2.63 5.87 0.71
C TRP A 36 -3.70 6.97 0.75
N TRP A 37 -4.77 6.84 -0.03
CA TRP A 37 -5.95 7.70 0.04
C TRP A 37 -7.02 7.13 0.99
N PRO A 38 -8.11 7.86 1.30
CA PRO A 38 -9.11 7.39 2.26
C PRO A 38 -9.64 5.99 1.98
N GLY A 39 -9.66 5.16 3.03
CA GLY A 39 -10.06 3.76 3.01
C GLY A 39 -9.17 2.89 3.91
N LEU A 40 -8.79 1.72 3.42
CA LEU A 40 -7.95 0.78 4.16
C LEU A 40 -6.47 1.17 4.06
N LYS A 41 -6.01 2.07 4.92
CA LYS A 41 -4.60 2.55 4.94
C LYS A 41 -3.66 1.72 5.82
N MET A 42 -4.16 0.83 6.64
CA MET A 42 -3.43 0.04 7.64
C MET A 42 -2.86 0.84 8.82
N THR A 43 -3.12 2.14 8.92
CA THR A 43 -2.61 3.02 9.99
C THR A 43 -3.51 3.09 11.21
N ASP A 44 -4.73 2.56 11.13
CA ASP A 44 -5.71 2.47 12.21
C ASP A 44 -6.05 0.99 12.50
N PRO A 45 -5.51 0.38 13.57
CA PRO A 45 -5.77 -1.01 13.91
C PRO A 45 -7.25 -1.35 14.14
N GLU A 46 -8.01 -0.42 14.71
CA GLU A 46 -9.44 -0.62 14.99
C GLU A 46 -10.25 -0.63 13.68
N LEU A 47 -9.89 0.21 12.72
CA LEU A 47 -10.53 0.22 11.42
C LEU A 47 -10.20 -1.04 10.60
N VAL A 48 -8.96 -1.53 10.68
CA VAL A 48 -8.56 -2.79 10.05
C VAL A 48 -9.34 -3.96 10.66
N ARG A 49 -9.43 -4.02 11.97
CA ARG A 49 -10.24 -5.02 12.68
C ARG A 49 -11.70 -4.96 12.25
N TYR A 50 -12.29 -3.77 12.29
CA TYR A 50 -13.66 -3.55 11.87
C TYR A 50 -13.90 -4.02 10.44
N PHE A 51 -12.99 -3.69 9.51
CA PHE A 51 -13.08 -4.13 8.11
C PHE A 51 -13.09 -5.66 8.00
N ILE A 52 -12.11 -6.32 8.61
CA ILE A 52 -11.95 -7.78 8.51
C ILE A 52 -13.14 -8.50 9.16
N GLU A 53 -13.62 -8.05 10.31
CA GLU A 53 -14.72 -8.68 11.04
C GLU A 53 -16.07 -8.55 10.32
N ASN A 54 -16.29 -7.46 9.55
CA ASN A 54 -17.54 -7.19 8.86
C ASN A 54 -17.60 -7.69 7.41
N ILE A 55 -16.50 -8.16 6.83
CA ILE A 55 -16.54 -8.91 5.56
C ILE A 55 -17.06 -10.32 5.86
N GLU A 56 -18.21 -10.69 5.29
CA GLU A 56 -18.85 -12.00 5.51
C GLU A 56 -18.17 -13.15 4.78
N TYR A 57 -17.49 -12.85 3.66
CA TYR A 57 -16.78 -13.87 2.88
C TYR A 57 -15.63 -14.47 3.70
N LYS A 58 -15.62 -15.82 3.81
CA LYS A 58 -14.73 -16.53 4.75
C LYS A 58 -13.26 -16.51 4.33
N ASN A 59 -13.00 -16.73 3.03
CA ASN A 59 -11.65 -16.84 2.50
C ASN A 59 -11.11 -15.47 2.13
N LYS A 60 -10.73 -14.67 3.12
CA LYS A 60 -10.26 -13.30 2.97
C LYS A 60 -8.90 -13.08 3.62
N GLY A 61 -8.24 -12.03 3.22
CA GLY A 61 -7.00 -11.55 3.79
C GLY A 61 -6.64 -10.17 3.27
N ILE A 62 -5.43 -9.75 3.55
CA ILE A 62 -4.86 -8.48 3.15
C ILE A 62 -3.67 -8.77 2.23
N MET A 63 -3.56 -8.01 1.15
CA MET A 63 -2.35 -7.79 0.38
C MET A 63 -1.75 -6.48 0.90
N LEU A 64 -0.62 -6.56 1.58
CA LEU A 64 0.08 -5.37 2.04
C LEU A 64 0.94 -4.83 0.90
N ASP A 65 0.57 -3.67 0.36
CA ASP A 65 1.48 -2.89 -0.46
C ASP A 65 2.32 -1.98 0.43
N THR A 66 3.63 -2.22 0.40
CA THR A 66 4.59 -1.48 1.23
C THR A 66 4.83 -0.07 0.73
N GLY A 67 4.79 0.16 -0.59
CA GLY A 67 4.89 1.49 -1.19
C GLY A 67 3.69 2.36 -0.83
N HIS A 68 2.48 1.80 -0.91
CA HIS A 68 1.26 2.47 -0.49
C HIS A 68 1.27 2.82 1.01
N LEU A 69 1.75 1.92 1.86
CA LEU A 69 1.85 2.23 3.28
C LEU A 69 2.86 3.35 3.55
N LEU A 70 4.01 3.35 2.89
CA LEU A 70 4.99 4.44 2.99
C LEU A 70 4.40 5.80 2.60
N ASN A 71 3.56 5.84 1.56
CA ASN A 71 2.90 7.05 1.09
C ASN A 71 1.85 7.63 2.07
N THR A 72 1.48 6.89 3.13
CA THR A 72 0.61 7.44 4.20
C THR A 72 1.36 8.37 5.15
N ASN A 73 2.70 8.35 5.16
CA ASN A 73 3.54 9.21 6.00
C ASN A 73 4.50 10.06 5.15
N LEU A 74 4.13 11.30 4.92
CA LEU A 74 4.91 12.24 4.10
C LEU A 74 6.19 12.76 4.78
N ASP A 75 6.43 12.43 6.05
CA ASP A 75 7.59 12.91 6.81
C ASP A 75 8.80 11.96 6.73
N ILE A 76 8.67 10.82 6.10
CA ILE A 76 9.75 9.87 5.85
C ILE A 76 10.77 10.48 4.88
N ASN A 77 12.04 10.53 5.29
CA ASN A 77 13.10 11.18 4.51
C ASN A 77 14.09 10.18 3.86
N ASN A 78 14.15 8.95 4.35
CA ASN A 78 15.07 7.93 3.86
C ASN A 78 14.51 6.52 4.05
N GLU A 79 15.19 5.54 3.49
CA GLU A 79 14.75 4.15 3.49
C GLU A 79 14.71 3.52 4.88
N GLU A 80 15.67 3.85 5.75
CA GLU A 80 15.74 3.33 7.12
C GLU A 80 14.50 3.77 7.93
N GLU A 81 14.19 5.08 7.92
CA GLU A 81 12.97 5.62 8.53
C GLU A 81 11.70 4.97 7.95
N GLY A 82 11.70 4.70 6.64
CA GLY A 82 10.60 4.03 5.96
C GLY A 82 10.39 2.60 6.46
N ILE A 83 11.45 1.82 6.58
CA ILE A 83 11.37 0.46 7.09
C ILE A 83 10.92 0.44 8.55
N ASP A 84 11.45 1.32 9.38
CA ASP A 84 11.04 1.44 10.78
C ASP A 84 9.54 1.78 10.89
N TYR A 85 9.05 2.70 10.06
CA TYR A 85 7.63 3.04 9.98
C TYR A 85 6.75 1.84 9.56
N LEU A 86 7.17 1.07 8.56
CA LEU A 86 6.46 -0.15 8.14
C LEU A 86 6.37 -1.17 9.29
N VAL A 87 7.50 -1.45 9.94
CA VAL A 87 7.58 -2.42 11.05
C VAL A 87 6.71 -1.97 12.22
N GLU A 88 6.79 -0.70 12.63
CA GLU A 88 5.98 -0.16 13.71
C GLU A 88 4.49 -0.22 13.39
N THR A 89 4.08 0.25 12.21
CA THR A 89 2.66 0.27 11.80
C THR A 89 2.07 -1.13 11.79
N ILE A 90 2.76 -2.11 11.20
CA ILE A 90 2.27 -3.49 11.13
C ILE A 90 2.30 -4.17 12.51
N SER A 91 3.30 -3.88 13.34
CA SER A 91 3.34 -4.37 14.72
C SER A 91 2.13 -3.88 15.54
N ASN A 92 1.71 -2.64 15.34
CA ASN A 92 0.57 -2.03 16.03
C ASN A 92 -0.79 -2.66 15.64
N LEU A 93 -0.87 -3.39 14.52
CA LEU A 93 -2.08 -4.14 14.14
C LEU A 93 -2.37 -5.33 15.09
N GLY A 94 -1.42 -5.73 15.93
CA GLY A 94 -1.57 -6.88 16.83
C GLY A 94 -1.88 -8.17 16.07
N ASP A 95 -2.99 -8.84 16.42
CA ASP A 95 -3.46 -10.08 15.79
C ASP A 95 -4.00 -9.86 14.36
N MET A 96 -4.38 -8.64 14.00
CA MET A 96 -4.85 -8.35 12.64
C MET A 96 -3.75 -8.52 11.59
N LYS A 97 -2.47 -8.41 11.94
CA LYS A 97 -1.37 -8.71 11.02
C LYS A 97 -1.42 -10.12 10.46
N ASP A 98 -2.03 -11.09 11.17
CA ASP A 98 -2.14 -12.47 10.73
C ASP A 98 -3.10 -12.64 9.52
N TYR A 99 -3.87 -11.60 9.20
CA TYR A 99 -4.67 -11.51 7.97
C TYR A 99 -3.88 -11.06 6.75
N ILE A 100 -2.65 -10.55 6.92
CA ILE A 100 -1.77 -10.23 5.80
C ILE A 100 -1.25 -11.53 5.21
N LYS A 101 -1.74 -11.89 4.02
CA LYS A 101 -1.39 -13.15 3.34
C LYS A 101 -0.38 -12.95 2.23
N GLY A 102 -0.28 -11.74 1.72
CA GLY A 102 0.66 -11.36 0.67
C GLY A 102 1.24 -9.99 0.89
N ILE A 103 2.38 -9.76 0.26
CA ILE A 103 3.06 -8.46 0.22
C ILE A 103 3.32 -8.13 -1.25
N HIS A 104 2.88 -6.94 -1.68
CA HIS A 104 3.44 -6.22 -2.81
C HIS A 104 4.65 -5.45 -2.28
N LEU A 105 5.85 -5.93 -2.64
CA LEU A 105 7.09 -5.39 -2.13
C LEU A 105 7.63 -4.34 -3.09
N SER A 106 7.44 -3.10 -2.73
CA SER A 106 7.96 -1.94 -3.42
C SER A 106 8.22 -0.80 -2.45
N LYS A 107 9.11 0.12 -2.83
CA LYS A 107 9.45 1.29 -2.03
C LYS A 107 9.04 2.57 -2.75
N SER A 108 8.25 3.41 -2.07
CA SER A 108 7.87 4.74 -2.53
C SER A 108 8.21 5.76 -1.44
N LEU A 109 9.18 6.65 -1.68
CA LEU A 109 9.61 7.69 -0.75
C LEU A 109 9.29 9.08 -1.32
N SER A 110 8.03 9.31 -1.60
CA SER A 110 7.54 10.47 -2.36
C SER A 110 7.17 11.69 -1.51
N GLY A 111 7.33 11.63 -0.18
CA GLY A 111 6.84 12.66 0.75
C GLY A 111 7.28 14.08 0.40
N LYS A 112 8.54 14.27 -0.01
CA LYS A 112 9.05 15.56 -0.46
C LYS A 112 8.31 16.06 -1.70
N TYR A 113 8.17 15.21 -2.72
CA TYR A 113 7.45 15.54 -3.95
C TYR A 113 6.00 15.92 -3.65
N VAL A 114 5.31 15.12 -2.84
CA VAL A 114 3.90 15.39 -2.48
C VAL A 114 3.75 16.73 -1.77
N LYS A 115 4.60 17.04 -0.79
CA LYS A 115 4.60 18.32 -0.08
C LYS A 115 4.81 19.50 -1.03
N GLU A 116 5.75 19.38 -1.97
CA GLU A 116 6.01 20.42 -3.00
C GLU A 116 4.79 20.62 -3.90
N GLN A 117 4.10 19.53 -4.31
CA GLN A 117 2.88 19.63 -5.12
C GLN A 117 1.72 20.27 -4.33
N ILE A 118 1.51 19.86 -3.08
CA ILE A 118 0.49 20.47 -2.22
C ILE A 118 0.70 21.99 -2.15
N GLU A 119 1.92 22.44 -1.89
CA GLU A 119 2.22 23.88 -1.77
C GLU A 119 2.06 24.61 -3.11
N LYS A 120 2.46 23.98 -4.22
CA LYS A 120 2.30 24.51 -5.59
C LYS A 120 0.84 24.75 -5.97
N TYR A 121 -0.08 23.89 -5.51
CA TYR A 121 -1.49 23.92 -5.92
C TYR A 121 -2.43 24.49 -4.84
N LYS A 122 -1.95 24.78 -3.64
CA LYS A 122 -2.73 25.22 -2.47
C LYS A 122 -3.70 26.40 -2.71
N ASN A 123 -3.42 27.26 -3.70
CA ASN A 123 -4.21 28.45 -4.01
C ASN A 123 -4.55 28.57 -5.51
N LYS A 124 -4.55 27.45 -6.23
CA LYS A 124 -4.86 27.45 -7.67
C LYS A 124 -6.21 26.79 -7.91
N ASP A 125 -7.05 27.44 -8.70
CA ASP A 125 -8.17 26.76 -9.34
C ASP A 125 -7.58 25.82 -10.40
N ILE A 126 -7.73 24.51 -10.18
CA ILE A 126 -7.23 23.50 -11.09
C ILE A 126 -8.28 23.27 -12.18
N ASP A 127 -7.93 23.60 -13.42
CA ASP A 127 -8.73 23.16 -14.56
C ASP A 127 -8.44 21.68 -14.87
N TYR A 128 -9.33 20.83 -14.39
CA TYR A 128 -9.21 19.38 -14.57
C TYR A 128 -9.24 18.93 -16.04
N SER A 129 -9.66 19.78 -16.97
CA SER A 129 -9.68 19.45 -18.41
C SER A 129 -8.27 19.45 -19.04
N GLU A 130 -7.32 20.18 -18.44
CA GLU A 130 -5.92 20.24 -18.89
C GLU A 130 -5.01 19.18 -18.22
N VAL A 131 -5.49 18.49 -17.21
CA VAL A 131 -4.67 17.71 -16.26
C VAL A 131 -4.47 16.23 -16.71
N ASN A 132 -5.17 15.73 -17.73
CA ASN A 132 -5.22 14.30 -18.07
C ASN A 132 -3.84 13.63 -18.30
N ASN A 133 -2.88 14.31 -18.92
CA ASN A 133 -1.54 13.74 -19.13
C ASN A 133 -0.61 13.94 -17.92
N GLU A 134 -0.86 14.97 -17.12
CA GLU A 134 -0.08 15.25 -15.90
C GLU A 134 -0.49 14.36 -14.74
N ILE A 135 -1.73 13.86 -14.69
CA ILE A 135 -2.23 12.99 -13.62
C ILE A 135 -1.45 11.68 -13.55
N ILE A 136 -1.26 10.99 -14.66
CA ILE A 136 -0.52 9.73 -14.69
C ILE A 136 0.92 9.96 -14.22
N TYR A 137 1.57 11.02 -14.73
CA TYR A 137 2.91 11.39 -14.31
C TYR A 137 2.98 11.72 -12.81
N HIS A 138 1.95 12.40 -12.29
CA HIS A 138 1.83 12.72 -10.88
C HIS A 138 1.69 11.46 -10.01
N ILE A 139 0.83 10.51 -10.41
CA ILE A 139 0.65 9.24 -9.72
C ILE A 139 1.98 8.46 -9.68
N LEU A 140 2.67 8.33 -10.81
CA LEU A 140 3.95 7.63 -10.89
C LEU A 140 5.08 8.29 -10.07
N ASN A 141 4.98 9.57 -9.76
CA ASN A 141 5.92 10.24 -8.85
C ASN A 141 5.55 10.11 -7.37
N ILE A 142 4.31 9.74 -7.07
CA ILE A 142 3.88 9.39 -5.71
C ILE A 142 4.21 7.93 -5.44
N ASP A 143 3.81 7.08 -6.35
CA ASP A 143 3.92 5.64 -6.25
C ASP A 143 5.08 5.15 -7.12
N GLU A 144 6.28 5.24 -6.55
CA GLU A 144 7.53 5.09 -7.28
C GLU A 144 7.88 3.64 -7.64
N HIS A 145 7.37 2.66 -6.89
CA HIS A 145 7.60 1.21 -7.10
C HIS A 145 9.07 0.81 -7.31
N LYS A 146 9.96 1.28 -6.42
CA LYS A 146 11.41 0.97 -6.47
C LYS A 146 11.76 -0.20 -5.56
N PRO A 147 12.88 -0.91 -5.81
CA PRO A 147 13.36 -1.95 -4.89
C PRO A 147 13.86 -1.34 -3.57
N PHE A 148 13.74 -2.09 -2.49
CA PHE A 148 14.47 -1.83 -1.26
C PHE A 148 15.96 -2.15 -1.47
N THR A 149 16.82 -1.41 -0.76
CA THR A 149 18.28 -1.58 -0.80
C THR A 149 18.86 -1.95 0.57
N ASP A 150 18.09 -1.76 1.63
CA ASP A 150 18.46 -2.13 3.00
C ASP A 150 17.81 -3.47 3.39
N ASN A 151 18.66 -4.40 3.89
CA ASN A 151 18.22 -5.73 4.30
C ASN A 151 17.35 -5.74 5.58
N LYS A 152 17.24 -4.63 6.30
CA LYS A 152 16.31 -4.47 7.42
C LYS A 152 14.86 -4.75 7.03
N ILE A 153 14.49 -4.63 5.74
CA ILE A 153 13.15 -4.99 5.25
C ILE A 153 12.78 -6.44 5.53
N ASN A 154 13.77 -7.32 5.69
CA ASN A 154 13.54 -8.71 6.06
C ASN A 154 12.82 -8.85 7.42
N ASN A 155 13.03 -7.91 8.35
CA ASN A 155 12.35 -7.92 9.64
C ASN A 155 10.83 -7.81 9.47
N LEU A 156 10.36 -7.00 8.52
CA LEU A 156 8.93 -6.90 8.19
C LEU A 156 8.42 -8.21 7.59
N ILE A 157 9.15 -8.77 6.64
CA ILE A 157 8.76 -10.01 5.94
C ILE A 157 8.70 -11.17 6.92
N GLU A 158 9.70 -11.32 7.80
CA GLU A 158 9.74 -12.34 8.84
C GLU A 158 8.60 -12.18 9.86
N MET A 159 8.30 -10.94 10.26
CA MET A 159 7.20 -10.64 11.20
C MET A 159 5.83 -11.01 10.64
N ILE A 160 5.60 -10.78 9.34
CA ILE A 160 4.33 -11.09 8.65
C ILE A 160 4.29 -12.56 8.25
N ASN A 161 5.40 -13.13 7.79
CA ASN A 161 5.51 -14.48 7.23
C ASN A 161 4.45 -14.73 6.13
N PRO A 162 4.44 -13.92 5.04
CA PRO A 162 3.40 -13.96 4.03
C PRO A 162 3.45 -15.26 3.19
N LYS A 163 2.30 -15.65 2.61
CA LYS A 163 2.22 -16.76 1.65
C LYS A 163 2.71 -16.37 0.26
N PHE A 164 2.61 -15.09 -0.06
CA PHE A 164 2.97 -14.53 -1.36
C PHE A 164 3.82 -13.28 -1.15
N LEU A 165 4.95 -13.22 -1.87
CA LEU A 165 5.79 -12.03 -1.97
C LEU A 165 5.92 -11.69 -3.45
N VAL A 166 5.41 -10.55 -3.84
CA VAL A 166 5.38 -10.07 -5.22
C VAL A 166 6.20 -8.79 -5.32
N TYR A 167 7.18 -8.77 -6.20
CA TYR A 167 7.88 -7.52 -6.53
C TYR A 167 6.99 -6.71 -7.47
N GLU A 168 6.59 -5.55 -7.01
CA GLU A 168 5.77 -4.64 -7.79
C GLU A 168 6.59 -3.42 -8.21
N PHE A 169 7.26 -3.55 -9.35
CA PHE A 169 8.17 -2.52 -9.85
C PHE A 169 7.60 -1.84 -11.09
N ILE A 170 7.71 -0.52 -11.13
CA ILE A 170 7.45 0.29 -12.32
C ILE A 170 8.78 0.63 -12.96
N THR A 171 8.97 0.22 -14.22
CA THR A 171 10.23 0.38 -14.95
C THR A 171 9.97 0.80 -16.39
N THR A 172 10.97 1.43 -17.01
CA THR A 172 10.91 1.91 -18.39
C THR A 172 11.47 0.91 -19.39
N SER A 173 12.15 -0.14 -18.92
CA SER A 173 12.76 -1.17 -19.76
C SER A 173 12.88 -2.52 -19.06
N LEU A 174 13.03 -3.60 -19.83
CA LEU A 174 13.31 -4.94 -19.30
C LEU A 174 14.69 -5.02 -18.63
N GLU A 175 15.65 -4.21 -19.07
CA GLU A 175 16.98 -4.15 -18.44
C GLU A 175 16.88 -3.55 -17.02
N GLU A 176 16.13 -2.47 -16.87
CA GLU A 176 15.87 -1.84 -15.57
C GLU A 176 15.11 -2.80 -14.63
N LEU A 177 14.06 -3.48 -15.14
CA LEU A 177 13.32 -4.50 -14.38
C LEU A 177 14.26 -5.62 -13.89
N SER A 178 15.10 -6.15 -14.78
CA SER A 178 16.10 -7.18 -14.42
C SER A 178 17.06 -6.69 -13.35
N ASN A 179 17.46 -5.42 -13.39
CA ASN A 179 18.32 -4.83 -12.38
C ASN A 179 17.60 -4.67 -11.04
N PHE A 180 16.36 -4.22 -11.04
CA PHE A 180 15.55 -4.08 -9.82
C PHE A 180 15.32 -5.43 -9.14
N ILE A 181 15.02 -6.49 -9.91
CA ILE A 181 14.89 -7.85 -9.38
C ILE A 181 16.19 -8.28 -8.71
N LYS A 182 17.35 -8.09 -9.35
CA LYS A 182 18.66 -8.47 -8.79
C LYS A 182 18.98 -7.72 -7.50
N ILE A 183 18.62 -6.43 -7.42
CA ILE A 183 18.79 -5.64 -6.21
C ILE A 183 17.94 -6.24 -5.09
N GLN A 184 16.65 -6.49 -5.37
CA GLN A 184 15.73 -7.00 -4.37
C GLN A 184 16.08 -8.42 -3.92
N ASP A 185 16.44 -9.32 -4.85
CA ASP A 185 16.90 -10.68 -4.52
C ASP A 185 18.11 -10.64 -3.59
N LYS A 186 19.10 -9.79 -3.89
CA LYS A 186 20.27 -9.61 -3.03
C LYS A 186 19.92 -9.13 -1.62
N VAL A 187 18.97 -8.22 -1.49
CA VAL A 187 18.48 -7.70 -0.20
C VAL A 187 17.78 -8.80 0.60
N LEU A 188 17.05 -9.67 -0.08
CA LEU A 188 16.33 -10.79 0.54
C LEU A 188 17.22 -12.02 0.78
N GLY A 189 18.44 -12.05 0.24
CA GLY A 189 19.34 -13.20 0.34
C GLY A 189 18.97 -14.38 -0.56
N LEU A 190 18.32 -14.10 -1.69
CA LEU A 190 17.89 -15.07 -2.71
C LEU A 190 18.92 -15.23 -3.83
#